data_50285dda0864472e0678d46899626382
#
_entry.id   50285dda0864472e0678d46899626382
#
_cell.length_a   1.000
_cell.length_b   1.000
_cell.length_c   1.000
_cell.angle_alpha   90.00
_cell.angle_beta   90.00
_cell.angle_gamma   90.00
#
_symmetry.space_group_name_H-M   'P 1'
#
loop_
_entity.id
_entity.type
_entity.pdbx_description
1 polymer ?
#
loop_
_entity_poly.entity_id
_entity_poly.type
_entity_poly.pdbx_seq_one_letter_code
_entity_poly.pdbx_strand_id
1 'polypeptide(L)'
;TSKGKISCKQLVIATNGYTSKLTPWLQRRVIPIGSYIIATEPLDKKLMDQLFPTDRIVSDTCKVVYYYRPSPDRTRVLFGGRVSAKETNPSVSGPKLHYDMCRIFPELSKTKISHSWFGTVAYTFDELAHTGCHDGMFYSMGYCGSGVSMASYLGMRLGQKVIGAKEGITPFDNLPFPTRPFYGGNPWFLPAVVSWYRWRDKAHMAKHSNLEVVNT
;
A
#
# COMPACT_ATOMS: atom_id res chain seq x y z
N THR A 1 -27.73 -2.37 7.86
CA THR A 1 -27.48 -1.42 6.77
C THR A 1 -28.59 -0.36 6.72
N SER A 2 -28.36 0.74 5.99
CA SER A 2 -29.41 1.75 5.76
C SER A 2 -30.63 1.22 4.99
N LYS A 3 -30.49 0.07 4.31
CA LYS A 3 -31.55 -0.55 3.49
C LYS A 3 -32.20 -1.77 4.14
N GLY A 4 -31.77 -2.19 5.34
CA GLY A 4 -32.35 -3.33 6.02
C GLY A 4 -31.38 -4.08 6.95
N LYS A 5 -31.86 -5.18 7.52
CA LYS A 5 -31.08 -6.10 8.37
C LYS A 5 -30.79 -7.38 7.61
N ILE A 6 -29.58 -7.93 7.81
CA ILE A 6 -29.17 -9.24 7.30
C ILE A 6 -28.87 -10.12 8.51
N SER A 7 -29.55 -11.26 8.62
CA SER A 7 -29.25 -12.29 9.60
C SER A 7 -28.28 -13.30 8.97
N CYS A 8 -27.19 -13.59 9.65
CA CYS A 8 -26.16 -14.52 9.16
C CYS A 8 -25.63 -15.38 10.33
N LYS A 9 -25.09 -16.54 9.99
CA LYS A 9 -24.47 -17.44 10.98
C LYS A 9 -23.04 -16.97 11.31
N GLN A 10 -22.34 -16.40 10.37
CA GLN A 10 -20.95 -15.94 10.48
C GLN A 10 -20.79 -14.59 9.81
N LEU A 11 -19.96 -13.74 10.38
CA LEU A 11 -19.61 -12.44 9.84
C LEU A 11 -18.10 -12.35 9.62
N VAL A 12 -17.70 -11.90 8.44
CA VAL A 12 -16.29 -11.67 8.09
C VAL A 12 -16.07 -10.18 7.83
N ILE A 13 -15.07 -9.61 8.51
CA ILE A 13 -14.62 -8.24 8.33
C ILE A 13 -13.36 -8.26 7.44
N ALA A 14 -13.51 -7.87 6.20
CA ALA A 14 -12.43 -7.82 5.20
C ALA A 14 -12.15 -6.38 4.69
N THR A 15 -12.37 -5.39 5.56
CA THR A 15 -12.30 -3.97 5.21
C THR A 15 -10.89 -3.41 5.12
N ASN A 16 -9.89 -4.11 5.69
CA ASN A 16 -8.47 -3.74 5.66
C ASN A 16 -8.24 -2.25 5.97
N GLY A 17 -7.64 -1.47 5.08
CA GLY A 17 -7.38 -0.04 5.25
C GLY A 17 -8.64 0.85 5.32
N TYR A 18 -9.81 0.31 4.98
CA TYR A 18 -11.11 1.01 5.06
C TYR A 18 -11.89 0.68 6.33
N THR A 19 -11.24 0.05 7.30
CA THR A 19 -11.85 -0.25 8.61
C THR A 19 -12.24 1.03 9.34
N SER A 20 -13.49 1.11 9.77
CA SER A 20 -14.12 2.30 10.32
C SER A 20 -14.63 2.09 11.75
N LYS A 21 -15.34 3.10 12.27
CA LYS A 21 -16.00 3.06 13.59
C LYS A 21 -17.04 1.93 13.74
N LEU A 22 -17.40 1.23 12.67
CA LEU A 22 -18.26 0.04 12.74
C LEU A 22 -17.61 -1.07 13.56
N THR A 23 -16.30 -1.19 13.52
CA THR A 23 -15.50 -2.17 14.26
C THR A 23 -14.37 -1.47 15.03
N PRO A 24 -14.67 -0.79 16.17
CA PRO A 24 -13.69 0.08 16.85
C PRO A 24 -12.47 -0.69 17.35
N TRP A 25 -12.64 -1.97 17.73
CA TRP A 25 -11.53 -2.82 18.17
C TRP A 25 -10.53 -3.07 17.05
N LEU A 26 -10.99 -3.32 15.82
CA LEU A 26 -10.14 -3.47 14.64
C LEU A 26 -9.58 -2.11 14.18
N GLN A 27 -10.39 -1.06 14.18
CA GLN A 27 -10.01 0.28 13.72
C GLN A 27 -8.76 0.81 14.42
N ARG A 28 -8.66 0.64 15.74
CA ARG A 28 -7.49 1.11 16.51
C ARG A 28 -6.27 0.19 16.44
N ARG A 29 -6.28 -0.83 15.58
CA ARG A 29 -5.18 -1.75 15.35
C ARG A 29 -4.57 -1.64 13.96
N VAL A 30 -5.25 -0.95 13.06
CA VAL A 30 -4.77 -0.70 11.70
C VAL A 30 -4.45 0.78 11.51
N ILE A 31 -3.39 1.04 10.77
CA ILE A 31 -2.93 2.37 10.39
C ILE A 31 -3.24 2.54 8.90
N PRO A 32 -4.32 3.27 8.54
CA PRO A 32 -4.65 3.51 7.14
C PRO A 32 -3.62 4.45 6.50
N ILE A 33 -3.04 4.03 5.38
CA ILE A 33 -2.04 4.78 4.63
C ILE A 33 -2.47 4.85 3.17
N GLY A 34 -2.59 6.06 2.63
CA GLY A 34 -2.88 6.27 1.22
C GLY A 34 -1.68 5.89 0.34
N SER A 35 -1.96 5.11 -0.67
CA SER A 35 -1.05 4.70 -1.73
C SER A 35 -1.61 5.22 -3.05
N TYR A 36 -0.82 5.99 -3.79
CA TYR A 36 -1.25 6.73 -4.98
C TYR A 36 -0.56 6.17 -6.21
N ILE A 37 -1.27 6.13 -7.33
CA ILE A 37 -0.73 5.63 -8.59
C ILE A 37 -1.15 6.58 -9.72
N ILE A 38 -0.23 6.76 -10.67
CA ILE A 38 -0.50 7.40 -11.96
C ILE A 38 -0.23 6.42 -13.10
N ALA A 39 -0.92 6.63 -14.23
CA ALA A 39 -0.63 5.99 -15.50
C ALA A 39 -0.34 7.07 -16.54
N THR A 40 0.70 6.87 -17.33
CA THR A 40 1.00 7.76 -18.47
C THR A 40 -0.06 7.63 -19.58
N GLU A 41 -0.08 8.55 -20.52
CA GLU A 41 -0.65 8.29 -21.85
C GLU A 41 0.10 7.14 -22.54
N PRO A 42 -0.45 6.56 -23.63
CA PRO A 42 0.27 5.52 -24.38
C PRO A 42 1.61 6.03 -24.90
N LEU A 43 2.65 5.22 -24.76
CA LEU A 43 4.01 5.48 -25.15
C LEU A 43 4.39 4.62 -26.35
N ASP A 44 5.37 5.07 -27.09
CA ASP A 44 5.97 4.30 -28.16
C ASP A 44 6.61 3.00 -27.65
N LYS A 45 6.46 1.92 -28.42
CA LYS A 45 6.97 0.60 -28.07
C LYS A 45 8.48 0.60 -27.83
N LYS A 46 9.25 1.33 -28.65
CA LYS A 46 10.70 1.40 -28.50
C LYS A 46 11.10 2.04 -27.18
N LEU A 47 10.41 3.11 -26.78
CA LEU A 47 10.63 3.74 -25.47
C LEU A 47 10.25 2.79 -24.32
N MET A 48 9.12 2.10 -24.43
CA MET A 48 8.72 1.12 -23.41
C MET A 48 9.73 -0.03 -23.26
N ASP A 49 10.26 -0.55 -24.36
CA ASP A 49 11.28 -1.61 -24.34
C ASP A 49 12.61 -1.11 -23.75
N GLN A 50 12.94 0.17 -23.94
CA GLN A 50 14.12 0.81 -23.33
C GLN A 50 13.93 0.98 -21.80
N LEU A 51 12.78 1.51 -21.36
CA LEU A 51 12.52 1.78 -19.94
C LEU A 51 12.29 0.48 -19.14
N PHE A 52 11.65 -0.50 -19.77
CA PHE A 52 11.31 -1.78 -19.17
C PHE A 52 11.72 -2.95 -20.07
N PRO A 53 12.99 -3.35 -20.07
CA PRO A 53 13.45 -4.51 -20.85
C PRO A 53 12.80 -5.81 -20.38
N THR A 54 12.26 -5.83 -19.17
CA THR A 54 11.49 -6.96 -18.60
C THR A 54 10.17 -6.46 -18.00
N ASP A 55 9.15 -7.34 -17.93
CA ASP A 55 7.81 -7.02 -17.39
C ASP A 55 7.75 -7.09 -15.85
N ARG A 56 8.84 -6.79 -15.18
CA ARG A 56 8.90 -6.86 -13.72
C ARG A 56 8.33 -5.62 -13.07
N ILE A 57 7.78 -5.80 -11.87
CA ILE A 57 7.52 -4.72 -10.95
C ILE A 57 8.85 -4.36 -10.30
N VAL A 58 9.17 -3.07 -10.27
CA VAL A 58 10.34 -2.53 -9.61
C VAL A 58 9.88 -1.73 -8.40
N SER A 59 10.53 -1.89 -7.27
CA SER A 59 10.39 -1.05 -6.09
C SER A 59 11.76 -0.53 -5.71
N ASP A 60 11.84 0.75 -5.31
CA ASP A 60 13.08 1.30 -4.78
C ASP A 60 13.35 0.85 -3.33
N THR A 61 14.48 1.25 -2.79
CA THR A 61 14.91 0.91 -1.42
C THR A 61 14.59 2.01 -0.41
N CYS A 62 13.87 3.04 -0.81
CA CYS A 62 13.46 4.13 0.08
C CYS A 62 12.44 3.66 1.11
N LYS A 63 12.41 4.31 2.29
CA LYS A 63 11.35 4.07 3.28
C LYS A 63 9.99 4.59 2.82
N VAL A 64 10.00 5.69 2.06
CA VAL A 64 8.82 6.16 1.31
C VAL A 64 8.93 5.63 -0.12
N VAL A 65 8.58 4.38 -0.27
CA VAL A 65 8.80 3.56 -1.48
C VAL A 65 8.08 4.15 -2.70
N TYR A 66 8.80 4.20 -3.83
CA TYR A 66 8.23 4.25 -5.17
C TYR A 66 8.23 2.86 -5.78
N TYR A 67 7.17 2.54 -6.52
CA TYR A 67 7.04 1.29 -7.25
C TYR A 67 6.47 1.56 -8.63
N TYR A 68 6.98 0.86 -9.62
CA TYR A 68 6.61 1.10 -11.01
C TYR A 68 6.72 -0.17 -11.86
N ARG A 69 5.94 -0.18 -12.93
CA ARG A 69 5.92 -1.28 -13.89
C ARG A 69 5.30 -0.82 -15.22
N PRO A 70 5.50 -1.56 -16.33
CA PRO A 70 4.67 -1.38 -17.51
C PRO A 70 3.22 -1.84 -17.21
N SER A 71 2.26 -1.26 -17.94
CA SER A 71 0.88 -1.79 -18.00
C SER A 71 0.87 -3.19 -18.63
N PRO A 72 -0.19 -4.01 -18.40
CA PRO A 72 -0.24 -5.37 -18.96
C PRO A 72 -0.12 -5.43 -20.49
N ASP A 73 -0.62 -4.41 -21.20
CA ASP A 73 -0.51 -4.25 -22.64
C ASP A 73 0.79 -3.57 -23.10
N ARG A 74 1.70 -3.25 -22.18
CA ARG A 74 2.98 -2.55 -22.40
C ARG A 74 2.86 -1.21 -23.12
N THR A 75 1.75 -0.52 -22.98
CA THR A 75 1.58 0.79 -23.62
C THR A 75 1.81 1.98 -22.68
N ARG A 76 1.82 1.76 -21.36
CA ARG A 76 1.89 2.83 -20.35
C ARG A 76 2.86 2.47 -19.23
N VAL A 77 3.41 3.49 -18.58
CA VAL A 77 4.08 3.34 -17.29
C VAL A 77 3.05 3.55 -16.18
N LEU A 78 2.96 2.57 -15.26
CA LEU A 78 2.27 2.71 -13.98
C LEU A 78 3.32 3.07 -12.93
N PHE A 79 3.15 4.21 -12.26
CA PHE A 79 4.07 4.69 -11.25
C PHE A 79 3.32 5.02 -9.97
N GLY A 80 3.72 4.44 -8.86
CA GLY A 80 3.07 4.57 -7.58
C GLY A 80 4.00 4.94 -6.44
N GLY A 81 3.40 5.50 -5.39
CA GLY A 81 4.11 5.88 -4.19
C GLY A 81 3.26 6.74 -3.25
N ARG A 82 3.88 7.18 -2.16
CA ARG A 82 3.30 8.14 -1.24
C ARG A 82 3.90 9.52 -1.45
N VAL A 83 3.12 10.44 -1.97
CA VAL A 83 3.59 11.79 -2.36
C VAL A 83 3.46 12.84 -1.28
N SER A 84 2.70 12.59 -0.22
CA SER A 84 2.40 13.59 0.82
C SER A 84 2.47 12.98 2.22
N ALA A 85 2.83 13.79 3.21
CA ALA A 85 2.73 13.42 4.62
C ALA A 85 1.26 13.33 5.07
N LYS A 86 0.37 14.12 4.48
CA LYS A 86 -1.09 14.07 4.68
C LYS A 86 -1.75 13.36 3.49
N GLU A 87 -2.91 12.78 3.74
CA GLU A 87 -3.73 12.23 2.65
C GLU A 87 -4.19 13.35 1.70
N THR A 88 -4.17 13.08 0.41
CA THR A 88 -4.57 14.01 -0.65
C THR A 88 -5.45 13.30 -1.67
N ASN A 89 -6.13 14.05 -2.51
CA ASN A 89 -6.86 13.46 -3.63
C ASN A 89 -5.92 13.22 -4.83
N PRO A 90 -6.33 12.38 -5.81
CA PRO A 90 -5.52 12.07 -6.98
C PRO A 90 -5.14 13.27 -7.85
N SER A 91 -5.97 14.33 -7.90
CA SER A 91 -5.66 15.53 -8.67
C SER A 91 -4.47 16.32 -8.11
N VAL A 92 -4.24 16.22 -6.81
CA VAL A 92 -3.08 16.85 -6.12
C VAL A 92 -1.87 15.92 -6.15
N SER A 93 -2.08 14.61 -5.98
CA SER A 93 -0.98 13.64 -5.95
C SER A 93 -0.40 13.33 -7.33
N GLY A 94 -1.23 13.37 -8.38
CA GLY A 94 -0.81 13.07 -9.75
C GLY A 94 0.39 13.90 -10.23
N PRO A 95 0.33 15.24 -10.20
CA PRO A 95 1.47 16.09 -10.59
C PRO A 95 2.75 15.83 -9.76
N LYS A 96 2.61 15.52 -8.47
CA LYS A 96 3.75 15.20 -7.61
C LYS A 96 4.39 13.86 -7.98
N LEU A 97 3.57 12.83 -8.22
CA LEU A 97 4.07 11.54 -8.69
C LEU A 97 4.72 11.65 -10.07
N HIS A 98 4.16 12.48 -10.96
CA HIS A 98 4.76 12.74 -12.26
C HIS A 98 6.15 13.39 -12.12
N TYR A 99 6.28 14.38 -11.26
CA TYR A 99 7.57 15.00 -10.97
C TYR A 99 8.59 13.96 -10.45
N ASP A 100 8.18 13.11 -9.50
CA ASP A 100 9.05 12.07 -8.94
C ASP A 100 9.39 10.98 -9.98
N MET A 101 8.43 10.60 -10.83
CA MET A 101 8.64 9.70 -11.97
C MET A 101 9.67 10.22 -12.94
N CYS A 102 9.61 11.51 -13.29
CA CYS A 102 10.56 12.14 -14.23
C CYS A 102 11.99 12.25 -13.66
N ARG A 103 12.17 12.14 -12.35
CA ARG A 103 13.51 12.05 -11.74
C ARG A 103 14.15 10.69 -11.96
N ILE A 104 13.33 9.63 -12.09
CA ILE A 104 13.79 8.26 -12.37
C ILE A 104 13.86 8.03 -13.88
N PHE A 105 12.88 8.56 -14.61
CA PHE A 105 12.73 8.44 -16.07
C PHE A 105 12.67 9.83 -16.71
N PRO A 106 13.80 10.51 -16.92
CA PRO A 106 13.82 11.85 -17.52
C PRO A 106 13.17 11.93 -18.91
N GLU A 107 13.16 10.82 -19.64
CA GLU A 107 12.54 10.67 -20.96
C GLU A 107 11.03 10.93 -20.92
N LEU A 108 10.40 10.73 -19.76
CA LEU A 108 8.95 10.92 -19.54
C LEU A 108 8.56 12.35 -19.18
N SER A 109 9.50 13.30 -19.16
CA SER A 109 9.25 14.69 -18.71
C SER A 109 8.16 15.43 -19.51
N LYS A 110 7.98 15.07 -20.78
CA LYS A 110 6.94 15.63 -21.66
C LYS A 110 5.68 14.78 -21.77
N THR A 111 5.67 13.61 -21.13
CA THR A 111 4.56 12.66 -21.19
C THR A 111 3.42 13.10 -20.26
N LYS A 112 2.20 13.08 -20.77
CA LYS A 112 1.01 13.42 -19.98
C LYS A 112 0.56 12.24 -19.10
N ILE A 113 -0.09 12.57 -17.99
CA ILE A 113 -0.76 11.58 -17.15
C ILE A 113 -2.19 11.41 -17.62
N SER A 114 -2.55 10.17 -17.95
CA SER A 114 -3.89 9.82 -18.40
C SER A 114 -4.83 9.47 -17.24
N HIS A 115 -4.31 8.83 -16.18
CA HIS A 115 -5.09 8.40 -15.03
C HIS A 115 -4.31 8.64 -13.74
N SER A 116 -5.04 9.00 -12.69
CA SER A 116 -4.52 9.10 -11.33
C SER A 116 -5.56 8.58 -10.35
N TRP A 117 -5.17 7.68 -9.46
CA TRP A 117 -6.06 7.10 -8.43
C TRP A 117 -5.30 6.81 -7.14
N PHE A 118 -6.03 6.42 -6.11
CA PHE A 118 -5.46 5.99 -4.84
C PHE A 118 -6.25 4.86 -4.23
N GLY A 119 -5.60 4.15 -3.32
CA GLY A 119 -6.20 3.17 -2.43
C GLY A 119 -5.62 3.30 -1.04
N THR A 120 -6.34 2.80 -0.04
CA THR A 120 -5.87 2.80 1.34
C THR A 120 -5.36 1.41 1.70
N VAL A 121 -4.07 1.32 2.00
CA VAL A 121 -3.46 0.13 2.59
C VAL A 121 -3.53 0.19 4.11
N ALA A 122 -3.57 -0.97 4.77
CA ALA A 122 -3.49 -1.06 6.22
C ALA A 122 -2.10 -1.53 6.64
N TYR A 123 -1.45 -0.73 7.47
CA TYR A 123 -0.31 -1.15 8.27
C TYR A 123 -0.77 -1.51 9.68
N THR A 124 0.06 -2.25 10.39
CA THR A 124 -0.11 -2.63 11.79
C THR A 124 1.09 -2.11 12.59
N PHE A 125 1.00 -2.12 13.90
CA PHE A 125 2.08 -1.60 14.76
C PHE A 125 3.27 -2.55 14.89
N ASP A 126 3.13 -3.78 14.43
CA ASP A 126 4.18 -4.83 14.38
C ASP A 126 4.53 -5.25 12.95
N GLU A 127 3.95 -4.57 11.94
CA GLU A 127 4.17 -4.82 10.51
C GLU A 127 3.79 -6.25 10.07
N LEU A 128 2.95 -6.95 10.84
CA LEU A 128 2.45 -8.29 10.55
C LEU A 128 0.99 -8.26 10.09
N ALA A 129 0.61 -9.19 9.23
CA ALA A 129 -0.80 -9.45 8.93
C ALA A 129 -1.48 -10.16 10.10
N HIS A 130 -2.74 -9.83 10.36
CA HIS A 130 -3.52 -10.42 11.42
C HIS A 130 -4.81 -11.07 10.91
N THR A 131 -5.08 -12.28 11.39
CA THR A 131 -6.30 -13.01 11.13
C THR A 131 -6.80 -13.62 12.42
N GLY A 132 -8.12 -13.69 12.61
CA GLY A 132 -8.69 -14.23 13.83
C GLY A 132 -10.20 -14.05 13.92
N CYS A 133 -10.71 -14.17 15.15
CA CYS A 133 -12.10 -13.90 15.49
C CYS A 133 -12.15 -13.01 16.75
N HIS A 134 -12.97 -11.97 16.72
CA HIS A 134 -13.22 -11.08 17.84
C HIS A 134 -14.71 -10.74 17.91
N ASP A 135 -15.32 -10.91 19.06
CA ASP A 135 -16.77 -10.73 19.27
C ASP A 135 -17.63 -11.48 18.23
N GLY A 136 -17.25 -12.72 17.88
CA GLY A 136 -17.96 -13.54 16.89
C GLY A 136 -17.75 -13.10 15.43
N MET A 137 -16.94 -12.07 15.17
CA MET A 137 -16.61 -11.58 13.84
C MET A 137 -15.23 -12.08 13.43
N PHE A 138 -15.16 -12.83 12.34
CA PHE A 138 -13.89 -13.20 11.72
C PHE A 138 -13.27 -12.00 11.02
N TYR A 139 -11.93 -11.91 11.00
CA TYR A 139 -11.22 -10.83 10.31
C TYR A 139 -9.91 -11.31 9.71
N SER A 140 -9.48 -10.63 8.64
CA SER A 140 -8.12 -10.69 8.10
C SER A 140 -7.76 -9.34 7.54
N MET A 141 -6.63 -8.76 8.00
CA MET A 141 -6.23 -7.39 7.65
C MET A 141 -4.78 -7.07 8.03
N GLY A 142 -4.32 -5.86 7.67
CA GLY A 142 -3.00 -5.38 8.08
C GLY A 142 -1.88 -5.97 7.24
N TYR A 143 -2.07 -6.09 5.94
CA TYR A 143 -1.08 -6.74 5.03
C TYR A 143 0.16 -5.90 4.75
N CYS A 144 0.29 -4.69 5.28
CA CYS A 144 1.49 -3.84 5.27
C CYS A 144 2.13 -3.65 3.88
N GLY A 145 1.31 -3.52 2.83
CA GLY A 145 1.77 -3.39 1.44
C GLY A 145 1.81 -4.70 0.65
N SER A 146 1.86 -5.86 1.29
CA SER A 146 1.91 -7.19 0.65
C SER A 146 0.52 -7.78 0.34
N GLY A 147 -0.51 -6.92 0.19
CA GLY A 147 -1.91 -7.34 0.09
C GLY A 147 -2.23 -8.24 -1.10
N VAL A 148 -1.54 -8.10 -2.24
CA VAL A 148 -1.83 -8.90 -3.44
C VAL A 148 -1.66 -10.41 -3.16
N SER A 149 -0.60 -10.81 -2.50
CA SER A 149 -0.34 -12.21 -2.12
C SER A 149 -1.03 -12.59 -0.81
N MET A 150 -0.85 -11.76 0.23
CA MET A 150 -1.31 -12.07 1.58
C MET A 150 -2.83 -12.08 1.71
N ALA A 151 -3.55 -11.18 1.03
CA ALA A 151 -5.00 -11.16 1.09
C ALA A 151 -5.61 -12.39 0.41
N SER A 152 -5.02 -12.88 -0.68
CA SER A 152 -5.46 -14.11 -1.34
C SER A 152 -5.24 -15.33 -0.45
N TYR A 153 -4.04 -15.47 0.11
CA TYR A 153 -3.70 -16.59 0.99
C TYR A 153 -4.52 -16.57 2.27
N LEU A 154 -4.48 -15.48 3.04
CA LEU A 154 -5.18 -15.39 4.32
C LEU A 154 -6.70 -15.33 4.15
N GLY A 155 -7.21 -14.80 3.05
CA GLY A 155 -8.64 -14.84 2.72
C GLY A 155 -9.13 -16.26 2.49
N MET A 156 -8.38 -17.09 1.76
CA MET A 156 -8.66 -18.51 1.59
C MET A 156 -8.65 -19.23 2.96
N ARG A 157 -7.60 -19.02 3.77
CA ARG A 157 -7.48 -19.62 5.10
C ARG A 157 -8.61 -19.20 6.04
N LEU A 158 -8.99 -17.92 5.99
CA LEU A 158 -10.12 -17.41 6.78
C LEU A 158 -11.44 -18.06 6.35
N GLY A 159 -11.68 -18.22 5.05
CA GLY A 159 -12.84 -18.96 4.54
C GLY A 159 -12.88 -20.40 5.06
N GLN A 160 -11.76 -21.10 5.05
CA GLN A 160 -11.62 -22.44 5.63
C GLN A 160 -11.93 -22.47 7.15
N LYS A 161 -11.47 -21.47 7.91
CA LYS A 161 -11.83 -21.34 9.35
C LYS A 161 -13.32 -21.15 9.55
N VAL A 162 -13.94 -20.29 8.77
CA VAL A 162 -15.38 -20.01 8.87
C VAL A 162 -16.22 -21.28 8.71
N ILE A 163 -15.80 -22.21 7.88
CA ILE A 163 -16.47 -23.51 7.69
C ILE A 163 -15.93 -24.62 8.60
N GLY A 164 -15.01 -24.32 9.52
CA GLY A 164 -14.45 -25.28 10.47
C GLY A 164 -13.42 -26.26 9.90
N ALA A 165 -12.84 -25.98 8.72
CA ALA A 165 -11.83 -26.82 8.10
C ALA A 165 -10.47 -26.66 8.82
N LYS A 166 -9.75 -27.77 9.03
CA LYS A 166 -8.44 -27.79 9.71
C LYS A 166 -7.36 -27.02 8.95
N GLU A 167 -7.46 -27.00 7.64
CA GLU A 167 -6.54 -26.28 6.74
C GLU A 167 -6.59 -24.76 6.92
N GLY A 168 -7.62 -24.24 7.60
CA GLY A 168 -7.73 -22.82 7.94
C GLY A 168 -6.69 -22.33 8.94
N ILE A 169 -6.02 -23.22 9.67
CA ILE A 169 -5.00 -22.87 10.67
C ILE A 169 -3.75 -22.32 9.95
N THR A 170 -3.21 -21.22 10.48
CA THR A 170 -2.03 -20.55 9.94
C THR A 170 -1.08 -20.10 11.04
N PRO A 171 0.20 -19.84 10.76
CA PRO A 171 1.12 -19.23 11.72
C PRO A 171 0.71 -17.82 12.19
N PHE A 172 -0.22 -17.18 11.49
CA PHE A 172 -0.77 -15.86 11.87
C PHE A 172 -1.90 -15.94 12.90
N ASP A 173 -2.29 -17.16 13.30
CA ASP A 173 -3.32 -17.36 14.30
C ASP A 173 -2.80 -17.03 15.68
N ASN A 174 -3.65 -16.43 16.50
CA ASN A 174 -3.34 -16.10 17.89
C ASN A 174 -2.17 -15.12 18.09
N LEU A 175 -1.70 -14.47 17.02
CA LEU A 175 -0.74 -13.38 17.17
C LEU A 175 -1.39 -12.23 17.95
N PRO A 176 -0.70 -11.66 18.95
CA PRO A 176 -1.16 -10.44 19.58
C PRO A 176 -1.38 -9.35 18.54
N PHE A 177 -2.60 -8.80 18.48
CA PHE A 177 -2.87 -7.70 17.54
C PHE A 177 -2.72 -6.36 18.29
N PRO A 178 -1.54 -5.72 18.22
CA PRO A 178 -1.20 -4.59 19.06
C PRO A 178 -1.95 -3.32 18.69
N THR A 179 -2.12 -2.47 19.70
CA THR A 179 -2.53 -1.07 19.54
C THR A 179 -1.60 -0.19 20.35
N ARG A 180 -1.79 1.14 20.30
CA ARG A 180 -1.02 2.10 21.09
C ARG A 180 -1.96 2.99 21.91
N PRO A 181 -1.53 3.47 23.09
CA PRO A 181 -2.27 4.47 23.85
C PRO A 181 -2.63 5.68 22.96
N PHE A 182 -3.82 6.23 23.16
CA PHE A 182 -4.35 7.38 22.43
C PHE A 182 -4.54 7.21 20.93
N TYR A 183 -4.39 5.99 20.39
CA TYR A 183 -4.65 5.70 18.99
C TYR A 183 -6.08 5.16 18.80
N GLY A 184 -6.92 5.97 18.14
CA GLY A 184 -8.33 5.64 17.86
C GLY A 184 -8.62 5.27 16.39
N GLY A 185 -7.58 4.99 15.58
CA GLY A 185 -7.73 4.71 14.14
C GLY A 185 -7.45 5.92 13.22
N ASN A 186 -7.17 7.10 13.79
CA ASN A 186 -6.67 8.24 13.04
C ASN A 186 -5.16 8.37 13.24
N PRO A 187 -4.33 8.19 12.20
CA PRO A 187 -2.87 8.21 12.32
C PRO A 187 -2.31 9.63 12.40
N TRP A 188 -2.64 10.37 13.44
CA TRP A 188 -2.22 11.77 13.67
C TRP A 188 -0.70 11.96 13.66
N PHE A 189 0.06 10.92 14.02
CA PHE A 189 1.53 10.91 14.02
C PHE A 189 2.13 10.72 12.63
N LEU A 190 1.37 10.26 11.65
CA LEU A 190 1.86 9.84 10.34
C LEU A 190 2.55 10.97 9.56
N PRO A 191 2.09 12.24 9.58
CA PRO A 191 2.80 13.34 8.92
C PRO A 191 4.24 13.50 9.41
N ALA A 192 4.47 13.40 10.72
CA ALA A 192 5.81 13.51 11.31
C ALA A 192 6.70 12.33 10.90
N VAL A 193 6.17 11.10 10.96
CA VAL A 193 6.88 9.87 10.57
C VAL A 193 7.26 9.91 9.08
N VAL A 194 6.34 10.28 8.20
CA VAL A 194 6.61 10.37 6.76
C VAL A 194 7.65 11.45 6.45
N SER A 195 7.59 12.60 7.13
CA SER A 195 8.57 13.67 6.95
C SER A 195 9.97 13.23 7.42
N TRP A 196 10.05 12.53 8.55
CA TRP A 196 11.29 11.92 9.04
C TRP A 196 11.88 10.92 8.05
N TYR A 197 11.07 9.97 7.53
CA TYR A 197 11.54 8.99 6.55
C TYR A 197 12.04 9.65 5.27
N ARG A 198 11.33 10.65 4.75
CA ARG A 198 11.78 11.41 3.56
C ARG A 198 13.11 12.14 3.79
N TRP A 199 13.28 12.74 4.95
CA TRP A 199 14.55 13.38 5.30
C TRP A 199 15.67 12.34 5.34
N ARG A 200 15.45 11.18 5.95
CA ARG A 200 16.41 10.09 6.03
C ARG A 200 16.74 9.50 4.65
N ASP A 201 15.74 9.29 3.80
CA ASP A 201 15.93 8.80 2.44
C ASP A 201 16.80 9.78 1.62
N LYS A 202 16.54 11.10 1.71
CA LYS A 202 17.38 12.14 1.07
C LYS A 202 18.82 12.12 1.58
N ALA A 203 19.03 12.01 2.88
CA ALA A 203 20.37 11.97 3.47
C ALA A 203 21.14 10.71 3.01
N HIS A 204 20.45 9.57 2.92
CA HIS A 204 21.04 8.34 2.43
C HIS A 204 21.43 8.43 0.94
N MET A 205 20.55 8.94 0.09
CA MET A 205 20.85 9.13 -1.34
C MET A 205 22.02 10.09 -1.57
N ALA A 206 22.08 11.22 -0.84
CA ALA A 206 23.17 12.18 -0.93
C ALA A 206 24.52 11.58 -0.53
N LYS A 207 24.54 10.66 0.44
CA LYS A 207 25.77 9.95 0.84
C LYS A 207 26.27 8.98 -0.23
N HIS A 208 25.37 8.32 -0.96
CA HIS A 208 25.74 7.35 -2.01
C HIS A 208 26.10 8.03 -3.33
N SER A 209 25.48 9.14 -3.70
CA SER A 209 25.89 9.91 -4.90
C SER A 209 27.30 10.45 -4.81
N ASN A 210 27.80 10.77 -3.59
CA ASN A 210 29.17 11.21 -3.38
C ASN A 210 30.20 10.07 -3.46
N LEU A 211 29.78 8.81 -3.32
CA LEU A 211 30.67 7.65 -3.42
C LEU A 211 30.92 7.22 -4.88
N GLU A 212 29.99 7.47 -5.78
CA GLU A 212 30.16 7.18 -7.22
C GLU A 212 31.11 8.18 -7.90
N VAL A 213 31.18 9.44 -7.41
CA VAL A 213 32.08 10.47 -7.95
C VAL A 213 33.54 10.25 -7.53
N VAL A 214 33.81 9.49 -6.49
CA VAL A 214 35.19 9.23 -6.00
C VAL A 214 35.83 8.02 -6.70
N ASN A 215 35.04 7.20 -7.42
CA ASN A 215 35.50 5.99 -8.11
C ASN A 215 35.59 6.11 -9.65
N THR A 216 35.43 7.30 -10.19
CA THR A 216 35.68 7.68 -11.62
C THR A 216 36.86 8.62 -11.72
#